data_13b163fe9b85b4c267fd8230bf739c9b
#
_entry.id   13b163fe9b85b4c267fd8230bf739c9b
#
_cell.length_a   1.000
_cell.length_b   1.000
_cell.length_c   1.000
_cell.angle_alpha   90.00
_cell.angle_beta   90.00
_cell.angle_gamma   90.00
#
_symmetry.space_group_name_H-M   'P 1'
#
loop_
_entity.id
_entity.type
_entity.pdbx_description
1 polymer ?
#
loop_
_entity_poly.entity_id
_entity_poly.type
_entity_poly.pdbx_seq_one_letter_code
_entity_poly.pdbx_strand_id
1 'polypeptide(L)'
;MTARTDDYDAIVRVVQLYIDGFNDNDVGKFKEAFHEDAWMFYINVDGSLYKNPISKSFENWAAPPSWGVVGRFMSVTQVGDAAAVQLSFDSEKSGGWIDFHNLLRINGVWKITNKSATHCSR
;
A
#
# COMPACT_ATOMS: atom_id res chain seq x y z
N MET A 1 17.69 -8.80 14.33
CA MET A 1 16.74 -9.92 14.27
C MET A 1 16.46 -10.25 12.82
N THR A 2 16.53 -11.51 12.47
CA THR A 2 16.29 -11.96 11.10
C THR A 2 14.78 -12.12 10.88
N ALA A 3 14.26 -11.70 9.73
CA ALA A 3 12.87 -11.91 9.37
C ALA A 3 12.61 -13.42 9.21
N ARG A 4 11.49 -13.88 9.71
CA ARG A 4 11.05 -15.26 9.56
C ARG A 4 10.20 -15.37 8.31
N THR A 5 10.17 -16.57 7.70
CA THR A 5 9.38 -16.81 6.50
C THR A 5 7.91 -16.48 6.69
N ASP A 6 7.33 -16.86 7.84
CA ASP A 6 5.93 -16.58 8.15
C ASP A 6 5.65 -15.07 8.31
N ASP A 7 6.60 -14.31 8.85
CA ASP A 7 6.48 -12.85 8.93
C ASP A 7 6.56 -12.23 7.53
N TYR A 8 7.49 -12.69 6.71
CA TYR A 8 7.62 -12.22 5.33
C TYR A 8 6.32 -12.46 4.56
N ASP A 9 5.78 -13.65 4.63
CA ASP A 9 4.55 -14.01 3.92
C ASP A 9 3.36 -13.18 4.42
N ALA A 10 3.28 -12.93 5.73
CA ALA A 10 2.22 -12.10 6.31
C ALA A 10 2.32 -10.65 5.85
N ILE A 11 3.53 -10.10 5.78
CA ILE A 11 3.76 -8.73 5.31
C ILE A 11 3.37 -8.61 3.83
N VAL A 12 3.82 -9.55 3.00
CA VAL A 12 3.49 -9.57 1.57
C VAL A 12 1.99 -9.70 1.37
N ARG A 13 1.32 -10.55 2.16
CA ARG A 13 -0.13 -10.72 2.08
C ARG A 13 -0.88 -9.41 2.35
N VAL A 14 -0.45 -8.64 3.32
CA VAL A 14 -1.09 -7.36 3.66
C VAL A 14 -0.98 -6.38 2.49
N VAL A 15 0.19 -6.26 1.88
CA VAL A 15 0.37 -5.37 0.73
C VAL A 15 -0.37 -5.92 -0.50
N GLN A 16 -0.47 -7.25 -0.63
CA GLN A 16 -1.26 -7.86 -1.69
C GLN A 16 -2.75 -7.50 -1.56
N LEU A 17 -3.28 -7.43 -0.32
CA LEU A 17 -4.66 -6.99 -0.09
C LEU A 17 -4.90 -5.57 -0.62
N TYR A 18 -3.92 -4.69 -0.48
CA TYR A 18 -3.99 -3.34 -1.04
C TYR A 18 -4.15 -3.40 -2.56
N ILE A 19 -3.33 -4.19 -3.25
CA ILE A 19 -3.45 -4.38 -4.70
C ILE A 19 -4.82 -4.96 -5.06
N ASP A 20 -5.23 -6.00 -4.36
CA ASP A 20 -6.48 -6.72 -4.63
C ASP A 20 -7.70 -5.83 -4.37
N GLY A 21 -7.63 -4.93 -3.40
CA GLY A 21 -8.71 -3.98 -3.14
C GLY A 21 -9.06 -3.13 -4.35
N PHE A 22 -8.05 -2.69 -5.11
CA PHE A 22 -8.27 -1.99 -6.38
C PHE A 22 -8.87 -2.93 -7.43
N ASN A 23 -8.31 -4.12 -7.58
CA ASN A 23 -8.66 -5.01 -8.68
C ASN A 23 -9.99 -5.69 -8.48
N ASP A 24 -10.38 -5.92 -7.23
CA ASP A 24 -11.64 -6.60 -6.89
C ASP A 24 -12.73 -5.61 -6.49
N ASN A 25 -12.48 -4.30 -6.58
CA ASN A 25 -13.44 -3.25 -6.19
C ASN A 25 -13.94 -3.49 -4.77
N ASP A 26 -13.03 -3.72 -3.82
CA ASP A 26 -13.37 -4.22 -2.49
C ASP A 26 -12.78 -3.32 -1.39
N VAL A 27 -13.62 -2.45 -0.83
CA VAL A 27 -13.25 -1.57 0.29
C VAL A 27 -12.80 -2.38 1.50
N GLY A 28 -13.41 -3.55 1.73
CA GLY A 28 -13.07 -4.40 2.87
C GLY A 28 -11.60 -4.83 2.88
N LYS A 29 -11.02 -5.06 1.70
CA LYS A 29 -9.61 -5.41 1.59
C LYS A 29 -8.71 -4.27 2.00
N PHE A 30 -9.05 -3.04 1.66
CA PHE A 30 -8.30 -1.86 2.13
C PHE A 30 -8.40 -1.73 3.65
N LYS A 31 -9.58 -1.92 4.21
CA LYS A 31 -9.76 -1.84 5.67
C LYS A 31 -8.97 -2.92 6.41
N GLU A 32 -8.82 -4.08 5.80
CA GLU A 32 -8.00 -5.14 6.39
C GLU A 32 -6.51 -4.83 6.28
N ALA A 33 -6.07 -4.24 5.17
CA ALA A 33 -4.65 -3.95 4.92
C ALA A 33 -4.13 -2.77 5.74
N PHE A 34 -4.92 -1.69 5.85
CA PHE A 34 -4.47 -0.44 6.47
C PHE A 34 -4.97 -0.32 7.91
N HIS A 35 -4.09 0.23 8.76
CA HIS A 35 -4.55 0.69 10.07
C HIS A 35 -5.55 1.83 9.88
N GLU A 36 -6.52 1.94 10.77
CA GLU A 36 -7.59 2.95 10.66
C GLU A 36 -7.06 4.39 10.68
N ASP A 37 -5.91 4.62 11.30
CA ASP A 37 -5.27 5.93 11.38
C ASP A 37 -4.13 6.12 10.36
N ALA A 38 -4.06 5.26 9.34
CA ALA A 38 -3.00 5.37 8.34
C ALA A 38 -3.17 6.62 7.48
N TRP A 39 -2.02 7.21 7.12
CA TRP A 39 -1.96 8.40 6.26
C TRP A 39 -1.25 8.10 4.96
N MET A 40 -1.59 8.88 3.93
CA MET A 40 -0.92 8.85 2.64
C MET A 40 -0.37 10.23 2.31
N PHE A 41 0.89 10.25 1.85
CA PHE A 41 1.57 11.46 1.39
C PHE A 41 2.14 11.22 0.00
N TYR A 42 1.99 12.18 -0.89
CA TYR A 42 2.74 12.17 -2.16
C TYR A 42 2.87 13.59 -2.70
N ILE A 43 3.76 13.76 -3.69
CA ILE A 43 3.96 15.03 -4.36
C ILE A 43 3.20 14.98 -5.69
N ASN A 44 2.33 15.95 -5.92
CA ASN A 44 1.60 16.12 -7.16
C ASN A 44 2.53 16.54 -8.29
N VAL A 45 2.07 16.40 -9.52
CA VAL A 45 2.83 16.78 -10.72
C VAL A 45 3.25 18.24 -10.68
N ASP A 46 2.42 19.11 -10.10
CA ASP A 46 2.73 20.54 -9.94
C ASP A 46 3.67 20.87 -8.79
N GLY A 47 4.13 19.84 -8.06
CA GLY A 47 5.03 20.00 -6.92
C GLY A 47 4.34 20.20 -5.58
N SER A 48 3.02 20.28 -5.55
CA SER A 48 2.29 20.46 -4.29
C SER A 48 2.19 19.15 -3.51
N LEU A 49 2.12 19.27 -2.19
CA LEU A 49 1.98 18.12 -1.30
C LEU A 49 0.52 17.68 -1.21
N TYR A 50 0.27 16.39 -1.45
CA TYR A 50 -0.97 15.73 -1.07
C TYR A 50 -0.76 15.03 0.26
N LYS A 51 -1.69 15.21 1.20
CA LYS A 51 -1.71 14.45 2.45
C LYS A 51 -3.13 14.28 2.94
N ASN A 52 -3.51 13.08 3.27
CA ASN A 52 -4.83 12.77 3.84
C ASN A 52 -4.78 11.45 4.59
N PRO A 53 -5.71 11.24 5.55
CA PRO A 53 -5.99 9.90 6.02
C PRO A 53 -6.29 9.01 4.81
N ILE A 54 -5.66 7.85 4.75
CA ILE A 54 -5.74 7.02 3.55
C ILE A 54 -7.16 6.49 3.32
N SER A 55 -7.94 6.35 4.40
CA SER A 55 -9.33 5.89 4.32
C SER A 55 -10.21 6.78 3.45
N LYS A 56 -9.86 8.04 3.27
CA LYS A 56 -10.60 8.94 2.37
C LYS A 56 -10.57 8.50 0.92
N SER A 57 -9.62 7.65 0.54
CA SER A 57 -9.46 7.20 -0.85
C SER A 57 -10.13 5.85 -1.11
N PHE A 58 -10.53 5.11 -0.09
CA PHE A 58 -10.97 3.72 -0.24
C PHE A 58 -12.15 3.56 -1.20
N GLU A 59 -13.16 4.40 -1.08
CA GLU A 59 -14.35 4.29 -1.94
C GLU A 59 -14.02 4.58 -3.40
N ASN A 60 -13.20 5.61 -3.64
CA ASN A 60 -12.76 5.95 -4.98
C ASN A 60 -11.89 4.83 -5.57
N TRP A 61 -10.99 4.28 -4.78
CA TRP A 61 -10.11 3.19 -5.24
C TRP A 61 -10.88 1.91 -5.56
N ALA A 62 -11.94 1.63 -4.81
CA ALA A 62 -12.76 0.44 -5.01
C ALA A 62 -13.91 0.65 -5.99
N ALA A 63 -14.13 1.86 -6.47
CA ALA A 63 -15.22 2.14 -7.41
C ALA A 63 -14.95 1.47 -8.76
N PRO A 64 -15.97 0.80 -9.36
CA PRO A 64 -15.77 0.23 -10.68
C PRO A 64 -15.57 1.31 -11.74
N PRO A 65 -14.94 0.99 -12.86
CA PRO A 65 -14.36 -0.32 -13.18
C PRO A 65 -13.07 -0.60 -12.43
N SER A 66 -12.63 -1.86 -12.44
CA SER A 66 -11.36 -2.26 -11.84
C SER A 66 -10.21 -1.41 -12.42
N TRP A 67 -9.24 -1.09 -11.56
CA TRP A 67 -8.08 -0.33 -12.01
C TRP A 67 -7.08 -1.16 -12.82
N GLY A 68 -7.15 -2.50 -12.71
CA GLY A 68 -6.21 -3.37 -13.39
C GLY A 68 -4.79 -3.16 -12.92
N VAL A 69 -4.60 -3.02 -11.60
CA VAL A 69 -3.29 -2.76 -11.02
C VAL A 69 -2.38 -3.95 -11.21
N VAL A 70 -1.15 -3.67 -11.67
CA VAL A 70 -0.05 -4.63 -11.65
C VAL A 70 0.92 -4.14 -10.60
N GLY A 71 1.05 -4.90 -9.52
CA GLY A 71 1.97 -4.60 -8.43
C GLY A 71 3.18 -5.52 -8.46
N ARG A 72 4.36 -4.97 -8.24
CA ARG A 72 5.60 -5.75 -8.16
C ARG A 72 6.34 -5.36 -6.89
N PHE A 73 6.64 -6.35 -6.06
CA PHE A 73 7.41 -6.14 -4.84
C PHE A 73 8.88 -5.92 -5.21
N MET A 74 9.39 -4.75 -4.88
CA MET A 74 10.78 -4.38 -5.15
C MET A 74 11.68 -4.72 -3.97
N SER A 75 11.20 -4.52 -2.75
CA SER A 75 11.92 -4.88 -1.54
C SER A 75 10.95 -5.07 -0.38
N VAL A 76 11.31 -5.95 0.54
CA VAL A 76 10.61 -6.16 1.80
C VAL A 76 11.66 -6.23 2.89
N THR A 77 11.59 -5.33 3.85
CA THR A 77 12.55 -5.27 4.96
C THR A 77 11.78 -5.31 6.26
N GLN A 78 12.22 -6.14 7.20
CA GLN A 78 11.61 -6.26 8.52
C GLN A 78 12.69 -6.25 9.60
N VAL A 79 12.40 -5.49 10.67
CA VAL A 79 13.15 -5.58 11.93
C VAL A 79 12.14 -5.59 13.06
N GLY A 80 12.04 -6.71 13.76
CA GLY A 80 11.08 -6.85 14.87
C GLY A 80 9.64 -6.63 14.39
N ASP A 81 8.94 -5.71 15.03
CA ASP A 81 7.54 -5.40 14.77
C ASP A 81 7.34 -4.33 13.70
N ALA A 82 8.38 -3.94 12.98
CA ALA A 82 8.31 -2.92 11.95
C ALA A 82 8.77 -3.48 10.60
N ALA A 83 8.13 -3.05 9.53
CA ALA A 83 8.50 -3.44 8.17
C ALA A 83 8.35 -2.29 7.19
N ALA A 84 9.10 -2.36 6.10
CA ALA A 84 9.01 -1.43 4.98
C ALA A 84 8.93 -2.23 3.69
N VAL A 85 7.98 -1.85 2.83
CA VAL A 85 7.79 -2.51 1.53
C VAL A 85 7.85 -1.44 0.45
N GLN A 86 8.69 -1.67 -0.54
CA GLN A 86 8.73 -0.85 -1.75
C GLN A 86 8.03 -1.61 -2.86
N LEU A 87 7.03 -0.97 -3.47
CA LEU A 87 6.14 -1.58 -4.43
C LEU A 87 6.07 -0.75 -5.70
N SER A 88 6.31 -1.39 -6.85
CA SER A 88 5.98 -0.78 -8.14
C SER A 88 4.49 -0.97 -8.38
N PHE A 89 3.77 0.12 -8.55
CA PHE A 89 2.32 0.15 -8.70
C PHE A 89 1.98 0.76 -10.05
N ASP A 90 1.29 0.01 -10.88
CA ASP A 90 1.08 0.39 -12.26
C ASP A 90 -0.36 0.10 -12.68
N SER A 91 -1.01 1.07 -13.29
CA SER A 91 -2.33 0.88 -13.87
C SER A 91 -2.55 1.87 -15.00
N GLU A 92 -3.44 1.54 -15.94
CA GLU A 92 -3.82 2.47 -16.99
C GLU A 92 -4.48 3.73 -16.40
N LYS A 93 -5.22 3.55 -15.32
CA LYS A 93 -5.98 4.65 -14.71
C LYS A 93 -5.09 5.64 -13.99
N SER A 94 -4.03 5.19 -13.34
CA SER A 94 -3.18 6.04 -12.51
C SER A 94 -1.80 6.32 -13.08
N GLY A 95 -1.38 5.57 -14.11
CA GLY A 95 0.01 5.55 -14.54
C GLY A 95 0.89 4.77 -13.60
N GLY A 96 2.19 5.00 -13.66
CA GLY A 96 3.18 4.32 -12.85
C GLY A 96 3.54 5.08 -11.59
N TRP A 97 3.61 4.36 -10.48
CA TRP A 97 4.00 4.88 -9.18
C TRP A 97 4.97 3.93 -8.51
N ILE A 98 5.80 4.45 -7.64
CA ILE A 98 6.54 3.66 -6.67
C ILE A 98 5.98 4.00 -5.30
N ASP A 99 5.49 3.00 -4.61
CA ASP A 99 4.93 3.13 -3.26
C ASP A 99 5.95 2.71 -2.22
N PHE A 100 6.00 3.46 -1.13
CA PHE A 100 6.77 3.11 0.07
C PHE A 100 5.76 2.89 1.19
N HIS A 101 5.55 1.64 1.58
CA HIS A 101 4.64 1.26 2.65
C HIS A 101 5.41 0.98 3.92
N ASN A 102 5.00 1.61 5.02
CA ASN A 102 5.50 1.26 6.34
C ASN A 102 4.43 0.47 7.07
N LEU A 103 4.84 -0.62 7.71
CA LEU A 103 3.94 -1.51 8.42
C LEU A 103 4.41 -1.70 9.86
N LEU A 104 3.46 -1.95 10.75
CA LEU A 104 3.73 -2.38 12.11
C LEU A 104 2.93 -3.64 12.41
N ARG A 105 3.51 -4.53 13.23
CA ARG A 105 2.79 -5.67 13.79
C ARG A 105 2.16 -5.21 15.10
N ILE A 106 0.86 -5.07 15.10
CA ILE A 106 0.08 -4.55 16.22
C ILE A 106 -0.78 -5.68 16.76
N ASN A 107 -0.55 -6.08 18.01
CA ASN A 107 -1.25 -7.22 18.61
C ASN A 107 -1.20 -8.47 17.73
N GLY A 108 -0.04 -8.74 17.16
CA GLY A 108 0.19 -9.92 16.33
C GLY A 108 -0.26 -9.79 14.88
N VAL A 109 -0.81 -8.64 14.47
CA VAL A 109 -1.35 -8.43 13.13
C VAL A 109 -0.59 -7.33 12.42
N TRP A 110 -0.10 -7.61 11.21
CA TRP A 110 0.57 -6.61 10.39
C TRP A 110 -0.46 -5.68 9.74
N LYS A 111 -0.21 -4.38 9.85
CA LYS A 111 -1.04 -3.33 9.22
C LYS A 111 -0.15 -2.28 8.59
N ILE A 112 -0.58 -1.75 7.44
CA ILE A 112 0.09 -0.60 6.82
C ILE A 112 -0.31 0.64 7.61
N THR A 113 0.69 1.36 8.12
CA THR A 113 0.45 2.55 8.95
C THR A 113 0.67 3.85 8.20
N ASN A 114 1.42 3.79 7.09
CA ASN A 114 1.72 4.97 6.30
C ASN A 114 2.10 4.54 4.89
N LYS A 115 1.74 5.37 3.93
CA LYS A 115 2.17 5.20 2.55
C LYS A 115 2.65 6.53 2.01
N SER A 116 3.87 6.54 1.45
CA SER A 116 4.33 7.63 0.59
C SER A 116 4.48 7.09 -0.82
N ALA A 117 4.29 7.93 -1.82
CA ALA A 117 4.39 7.50 -3.20
C ALA A 117 5.03 8.56 -4.05
N THR A 118 5.66 8.12 -5.13
CA THR A 118 6.23 9.01 -6.13
C THR A 118 5.84 8.54 -7.52
N HIS A 119 5.56 9.49 -8.38
CA HIS A 119 5.26 9.21 -9.77
C HIS A 119 6.51 8.66 -10.46
N CYS A 120 6.31 7.66 -11.29
CA CYS A 120 7.39 7.06 -12.06
C CYS A 120 7.05 7.18 -13.54
N SER A 121 7.79 8.01 -14.28
CA SER A 121 7.62 8.08 -15.73
C SER A 121 8.35 6.92 -16.38
N ARG A 122 7.80 6.47 -17.46
CA ARG A 122 8.34 5.34 -18.22
C ARG A 122 8.96 5.78 -19.50
#